data_de7e9e1d876884e53a73ef2ceb035fd5
#
_entry.id   de7e9e1d876884e53a73ef2ceb035fd5
#
_cell.length_a   1.000
_cell.length_b   1.000
_cell.length_c   1.000
_cell.angle_alpha   90.00
_cell.angle_beta   90.00
_cell.angle_gamma   90.00
#
_symmetry.space_group_name_H-M   'P 1'
#
loop_
_entity.id
_entity.type
_entity.pdbx_description
1 polymer ?
#
loop_
_entity_poly.entity_id
_entity_poly.type
_entity_poly.pdbx_seq_one_letter_code
_entity_poly.pdbx_strand_id
1 'polypeptide(L)'
;MGADVLRKEKTMQLLIKQRVFSWTDTYDVYDEKEEPKYFVKAEFFALGHQIHVYDKSGREVGMVKQRLLTLLPAFDIKIDGKEFGSVQKEFTFFKPRYELDYNGWRCGGDFLAWDYDVYEECCAVVHISKKPFHWGDTYVIDILDPKDEIMALMLAIAIDAANCTNK
;
A
#
# COMPACT_ATOMS: atom_id res chain seq x y z
N MET A 1 -20.52 -22.78 -8.17
CA MET A 1 -20.95 -22.96 -6.78
C MET A 1 -19.73 -23.36 -5.94
N GLY A 2 -18.94 -22.44 -5.46
CA GLY A 2 -17.75 -22.78 -4.68
C GLY A 2 -16.91 -21.61 -4.18
N ALA A 3 -17.12 -20.39 -4.68
CA ALA A 3 -16.29 -19.24 -4.33
C ALA A 3 -16.81 -18.40 -3.13
N ASP A 4 -18.03 -18.65 -2.68
CA ASP A 4 -18.69 -17.81 -1.65
C ASP A 4 -18.66 -18.39 -0.22
N VAL A 5 -18.14 -19.60 -0.03
CA VAL A 5 -18.19 -20.29 1.28
C VAL A 5 -16.93 -20.07 2.12
N LEU A 6 -15.80 -19.61 1.54
CA LEU A 6 -14.53 -19.41 2.26
C LEU A 6 -14.31 -17.96 2.77
N ARG A 7 -15.25 -17.06 2.55
CA ARG A 7 -15.13 -15.64 2.92
C ARG A 7 -15.60 -15.28 4.33
N LYS A 8 -15.64 -16.23 5.26
CA LYS A 8 -16.01 -16.01 6.67
C LYS A 8 -14.87 -16.17 7.66
N GLU A 9 -13.64 -16.29 7.19
CA GLU A 9 -12.48 -16.06 8.07
C GLU A 9 -12.32 -14.56 8.28
N LYS A 10 -12.10 -14.19 9.53
CA LYS A 10 -12.02 -12.81 10.01
C LYS A 10 -10.91 -12.06 9.27
N THR A 11 -11.23 -11.51 8.11
CA THR A 11 -10.32 -10.62 7.38
C THR A 11 -10.11 -9.36 8.22
N MET A 12 -8.87 -8.99 8.39
CA MET A 12 -8.48 -7.73 9.00
C MET A 12 -8.60 -6.62 7.97
N GLN A 13 -9.01 -5.42 8.42
CA GLN A 13 -9.10 -4.25 7.56
C GLN A 13 -8.26 -3.11 8.08
N LEU A 14 -7.61 -2.41 7.16
CA LEU A 14 -7.05 -1.09 7.39
C LEU A 14 -7.80 -0.08 6.51
N LEU A 15 -8.05 1.10 7.07
CA LEU A 15 -8.82 2.17 6.42
C LEU A 15 -7.96 3.43 6.30
N ILE A 16 -7.94 4.02 5.10
CA ILE A 16 -7.30 5.30 4.84
C ILE A 16 -8.38 6.28 4.38
N LYS A 17 -8.75 7.23 5.26
CA LYS A 17 -9.92 8.10 5.09
C LYS A 17 -9.70 9.32 4.21
N GLN A 18 -8.49 9.56 3.74
CA GLN A 18 -8.17 10.70 2.91
C GLN A 18 -7.56 10.25 1.59
N ARG A 19 -7.74 11.05 0.56
CA ARG A 19 -7.04 10.86 -0.70
C ARG A 19 -5.54 10.87 -0.44
N VAL A 20 -4.97 9.73 -0.53
CA VAL A 20 -3.57 9.50 -0.28
C VAL A 20 -2.79 10.16 -1.40
N PHE A 21 -1.89 10.99 -1.04
CA PHE A 21 -0.82 11.66 -1.77
C PHE A 21 -1.05 13.08 -2.26
N SER A 22 -0.66 13.93 -1.41
CA SER A 22 0.32 14.96 -1.73
C SER A 22 1.65 14.50 -1.11
N TRP A 23 2.78 14.74 -1.75
CA TRP A 23 4.12 14.37 -1.28
C TRP A 23 4.54 15.07 0.05
N THR A 24 3.65 15.82 0.64
CA THR A 24 3.83 16.57 1.89
C THR A 24 2.79 16.20 2.94
N ASP A 25 1.92 15.21 2.66
CA ASP A 25 0.81 14.91 3.53
C ASP A 25 1.21 13.97 4.67
N THR A 26 0.62 14.26 5.82
CA THR A 26 0.54 13.35 6.94
C THR A 26 -0.89 12.84 7.07
N TYR A 27 -1.08 11.57 7.37
CA TYR A 27 -2.40 10.99 7.56
C TYR A 27 -2.37 9.80 8.51
N ASP A 28 -3.52 9.50 9.08
CA ASP A 28 -3.72 8.32 9.92
C ASP A 28 -4.26 7.15 9.09
N VAL A 29 -3.82 5.94 9.45
CA VAL A 29 -4.40 4.68 9.02
C VAL A 29 -5.18 4.10 10.19
N TYR A 30 -6.43 3.73 9.95
CA TYR A 30 -7.37 3.27 10.95
C TYR A 30 -7.57 1.76 10.86
N ASP A 31 -7.95 1.14 11.96
CA ASP A 31 -8.43 -0.25 11.99
C ASP A 31 -9.92 -0.34 11.61
N GLU A 32 -10.48 -1.57 11.63
CA GLU A 32 -11.89 -1.83 11.32
C GLU A 32 -12.89 -1.19 12.30
N LYS A 33 -12.43 -0.72 13.47
CA LYS A 33 -13.23 0.03 14.46
C LYS A 33 -13.11 1.53 14.29
N GLU A 34 -12.43 1.96 13.23
CA GLU A 34 -12.11 3.37 12.97
C GLU A 34 -11.22 4.01 14.04
N GLU A 35 -10.42 3.23 14.76
CA GLU A 35 -9.41 3.73 15.68
C GLU A 35 -8.07 3.92 14.95
N PRO A 36 -7.36 5.07 15.15
CA PRO A 36 -6.05 5.29 14.56
C PRO A 36 -5.07 4.18 14.96
N LYS A 37 -4.40 3.56 14.00
CA LYS A 37 -3.46 2.46 14.22
C LYS A 37 -2.05 2.80 13.79
N TYR A 38 -1.91 3.49 12.65
CA TYR A 38 -0.63 3.97 12.14
C TYR A 38 -0.72 5.43 11.78
N PHE A 39 0.43 6.11 11.83
CA PHE A 39 0.61 7.46 11.36
C PHE A 39 1.60 7.46 10.21
N VAL A 40 1.23 8.04 9.08
CA VAL A 40 2.05 8.12 7.87
C VAL A 40 2.52 9.55 7.67
N LYS A 41 3.81 9.72 7.41
CA LYS A 41 4.43 11.02 7.13
C LYS A 41 5.25 10.93 5.85
N ALA A 42 4.86 11.70 4.84
CA ALA A 42 5.64 11.84 3.62
C ALA A 42 6.59 13.03 3.73
N GLU A 43 7.83 12.84 3.30
CA GLU A 43 8.87 13.86 3.31
C GLU A 43 9.57 13.92 1.95
N PHE A 44 9.87 15.14 1.52
CA PHE A 44 10.66 15.37 0.32
C PHE A 44 12.09 15.76 0.72
N PHE A 45 13.05 14.98 0.25
CA PHE A 45 14.46 15.26 0.43
C PHE A 45 15.16 15.47 -0.92
N ALA A 46 16.32 16.10 -0.92
CA ALA A 46 17.17 16.23 -2.11
C ALA A 46 17.52 14.88 -2.76
N LEU A 47 17.46 13.79 -1.99
CA LEU A 47 17.70 12.42 -2.43
C LEU A 47 16.39 11.62 -2.70
N GLY A 48 15.30 12.32 -3.04
CA GLY A 48 14.02 11.70 -3.39
C GLY A 48 13.01 11.69 -2.24
N HIS A 49 11.82 11.20 -2.56
CA HIS A 49 10.73 11.11 -1.61
C HIS A 49 10.91 9.95 -0.64
N GLN A 50 10.55 10.20 0.61
CA GLN A 50 10.50 9.18 1.66
C GLN A 50 9.14 9.25 2.36
N ILE A 51 8.60 8.09 2.68
CA ILE A 51 7.33 7.96 3.40
C ILE A 51 7.58 7.07 4.59
N HIS A 52 7.35 7.62 5.77
CA HIS A 52 7.58 6.95 7.03
C HIS A 52 6.25 6.52 7.64
N VAL A 53 6.19 5.32 8.18
CA VAL A 53 5.02 4.75 8.86
C VAL A 53 5.38 4.48 10.30
N TYR A 54 4.61 5.05 11.22
CA TYR A 54 4.79 4.93 12.66
C TYR A 54 3.62 4.21 13.29
N ASP A 55 3.87 3.40 14.31
CA ASP A 55 2.83 2.81 15.13
C ASP A 55 2.31 3.80 16.21
N LYS A 56 1.33 3.38 17.01
CA LYS A 56 0.72 4.18 18.08
C LYS A 56 1.72 4.65 19.15
N SER A 57 2.85 3.97 19.29
CA SER A 57 3.92 4.36 20.24
C SER A 57 4.87 5.41 19.67
N GLY A 58 4.74 5.75 18.38
CA GLY A 58 5.64 6.63 17.66
C GLY A 58 6.90 5.92 17.15
N ARG A 59 6.96 4.59 17.20
CA ARG A 59 8.06 3.80 16.63
C ARG A 59 7.86 3.68 15.12
N GLU A 60 8.91 3.93 14.35
CA GLU A 60 8.89 3.69 12.91
C GLU A 60 8.83 2.17 12.64
N VAL A 61 7.79 1.73 11.96
CA VAL A 61 7.57 0.33 11.59
C VAL A 61 7.82 0.07 10.11
N GLY A 62 7.85 1.12 9.29
CA GLY A 62 8.11 0.99 7.86
C GLY A 62 8.53 2.29 7.21
N MET A 63 9.27 2.17 6.10
CA MET A 63 9.67 3.29 5.26
C MET A 63 9.62 2.89 3.79
N VAL A 64 9.07 3.76 2.96
CA VAL A 64 9.12 3.67 1.49
C VAL A 64 10.05 4.78 0.99
N LYS A 65 11.05 4.44 0.20
CA LYS A 65 12.04 5.37 -0.34
C LYS A 65 12.10 5.30 -1.85
N GLN A 66 11.95 6.44 -2.51
CA GLN A 66 12.10 6.56 -3.95
C GLN A 66 13.55 6.29 -4.37
N ARG A 67 13.75 5.44 -5.37
CA ARG A 67 15.02 5.30 -6.08
C ARG A 67 15.21 6.46 -7.04
N LEU A 68 16.37 7.08 -6.99
CA LEU A 68 16.77 8.09 -7.96
C LEU A 68 17.45 7.43 -9.17
N LEU A 69 17.46 8.18 -10.29
CA LEU A 69 18.14 7.78 -11.54
C LEU A 69 17.60 6.48 -12.15
N THR A 70 16.33 6.17 -11.90
CA THR A 70 15.61 5.08 -12.56
C THR A 70 14.81 5.61 -13.75
N LEU A 71 14.70 4.83 -14.81
CA LEU A 71 13.93 5.22 -16.00
C LEU A 71 12.43 5.31 -15.70
N LEU A 72 11.95 4.43 -14.83
CA LEU A 72 10.57 4.39 -14.35
C LEU A 72 10.56 4.48 -12.83
N PRO A 73 9.49 5.03 -12.22
CA PRO A 73 9.38 5.12 -10.77
C PRO A 73 9.62 3.78 -10.09
N ALA A 74 10.53 3.77 -9.13
CA ALA A 74 10.85 2.62 -8.31
C ALA A 74 11.01 3.04 -6.85
N PHE A 75 10.56 2.19 -5.95
CA PHE A 75 10.55 2.45 -4.51
C PHE A 75 11.06 1.24 -3.74
N ASP A 76 11.99 1.47 -2.84
CA ASP A 76 12.47 0.50 -1.87
C ASP A 76 11.59 0.55 -0.62
N ILE A 77 11.32 -0.62 -0.06
CA ILE A 77 10.52 -0.78 1.15
C ILE A 77 11.40 -1.35 2.25
N LYS A 78 11.38 -0.69 3.40
CA LYS A 78 11.97 -1.17 4.65
C LYS A 78 10.88 -1.45 5.67
N ILE A 79 11.05 -2.53 6.42
CA ILE A 79 10.19 -2.88 7.56
C ILE A 79 11.09 -3.13 8.76
N ASP A 80 10.77 -2.51 9.90
CA ASP A 80 11.59 -2.53 11.12
C ASP A 80 13.08 -2.22 10.85
N GLY A 81 13.33 -1.22 9.99
CA GLY A 81 14.66 -0.75 9.63
C GLY A 81 15.47 -1.65 8.68
N LYS A 82 14.91 -2.79 8.26
CA LYS A 82 15.56 -3.73 7.34
C LYS A 82 15.00 -3.59 5.92
N GLU A 83 15.87 -3.72 4.93
CA GLU A 83 15.45 -3.86 3.53
C GLU A 83 14.51 -5.06 3.40
N PHE A 84 13.31 -4.83 2.85
CA PHE A 84 12.30 -5.87 2.71
C PHE A 84 12.01 -6.20 1.25
N GLY A 85 12.07 -5.21 0.37
CA GLY A 85 11.82 -5.41 -1.04
C GLY A 85 11.60 -4.10 -1.79
N SER A 86 11.03 -4.20 -2.98
CA SER A 86 10.81 -3.04 -3.85
C SER A 86 9.59 -3.18 -4.75
N VAL A 87 9.09 -2.03 -5.18
CA VAL A 87 8.04 -1.87 -6.19
C VAL A 87 8.61 -1.04 -7.34
N GLN A 88 8.48 -1.52 -8.56
CA GLN A 88 8.88 -0.79 -9.75
C GLN A 88 7.73 -0.72 -10.75
N LYS A 89 7.49 0.48 -11.29
CA LYS A 89 6.52 0.67 -12.37
C LYS A 89 7.07 0.06 -13.65
N GLU A 90 6.23 -0.71 -14.36
CA GLU A 90 6.57 -1.23 -15.67
C GLU A 90 6.23 -0.24 -16.79
N PHE A 91 6.91 -0.35 -17.91
CA PHE A 91 6.54 0.38 -19.11
C PHE A 91 5.29 -0.26 -19.73
N THR A 92 4.20 0.54 -19.78
CA THR A 92 2.92 0.10 -20.37
C THR A 92 2.29 1.22 -21.16
N PHE A 93 1.49 0.89 -22.19
CA PHE A 93 0.82 1.88 -23.04
C PHE A 93 -0.53 2.36 -22.50
N PHE A 94 -1.21 1.56 -21.67
CA PHE A 94 -2.60 1.85 -21.27
C PHE A 94 -2.78 1.93 -19.76
N LYS A 95 -2.63 0.82 -19.06
CA LYS A 95 -2.84 0.75 -17.60
C LYS A 95 -1.51 0.52 -16.88
N PRO A 96 -1.26 1.18 -15.76
CA PRO A 96 -0.05 0.94 -15.00
C PRO A 96 0.04 -0.52 -14.56
N ARG A 97 1.26 -1.05 -14.56
CA ARG A 97 1.63 -2.33 -13.98
C ARG A 97 2.85 -2.14 -13.09
N TYR A 98 2.99 -3.03 -12.14
CA TYR A 98 4.06 -2.98 -11.16
C TYR A 98 4.73 -4.34 -11.06
N GLU A 99 6.06 -4.33 -11.14
CA GLU A 99 6.90 -5.44 -10.77
C GLU A 99 7.21 -5.36 -9.27
N LEU A 100 7.00 -6.47 -8.56
CA LEU A 100 7.24 -6.58 -7.14
C LEU A 100 8.42 -7.52 -6.90
N ASP A 101 9.47 -7.03 -6.26
CA ASP A 101 10.43 -7.85 -5.53
C ASP A 101 10.09 -7.71 -4.04
N TYR A 102 9.01 -8.36 -3.63
CA TYR A 102 8.38 -8.13 -2.36
C TYR A 102 7.64 -9.37 -1.89
N ASN A 103 8.21 -10.10 -0.93
CA ASN A 103 7.63 -11.27 -0.29
C ASN A 103 7.12 -12.38 -1.24
N GLY A 104 7.63 -12.47 -2.48
CA GLY A 104 7.11 -13.39 -3.50
C GLY A 104 5.69 -13.06 -3.98
N TRP A 105 5.16 -11.91 -3.60
CA TRP A 105 3.83 -11.44 -3.97
C TRP A 105 3.78 -10.91 -5.41
N ARG A 106 2.61 -10.99 -5.99
CA ARG A 106 2.26 -10.37 -7.27
C ARG A 106 1.02 -9.52 -7.08
N CYS A 107 0.82 -8.51 -7.90
CA CYS A 107 -0.37 -7.69 -7.87
C CYS A 107 -1.02 -7.57 -9.25
N GLY A 108 -2.31 -7.36 -9.29
CA GLY A 108 -3.08 -7.18 -10.52
C GLY A 108 -4.44 -6.59 -10.27
N GLY A 109 -4.90 -5.77 -11.22
CA GLY A 109 -6.18 -5.09 -11.14
C GLY A 109 -6.11 -3.67 -11.70
N ASP A 110 -6.99 -2.80 -11.25
CA ASP A 110 -7.02 -1.38 -11.66
C ASP A 110 -6.38 -0.49 -10.58
N PHE A 111 -5.07 -0.27 -10.68
CA PHE A 111 -4.31 0.53 -9.72
C PHE A 111 -4.72 2.01 -9.69
N LEU A 112 -5.23 2.54 -10.81
CA LEU A 112 -5.69 3.93 -10.88
C LEU A 112 -7.04 4.11 -10.20
N ALA A 113 -7.88 3.08 -10.23
CA ALA A 113 -9.17 3.07 -9.56
C ALA A 113 -9.09 2.63 -8.10
N TRP A 114 -7.92 2.19 -7.62
CA TRP A 114 -7.76 1.55 -6.31
C TRP A 114 -8.66 0.32 -6.16
N ASP A 115 -8.60 -0.55 -7.14
CA ASP A 115 -9.32 -1.82 -7.17
C ASP A 115 -8.39 -2.91 -7.72
N TYR A 116 -7.59 -3.48 -6.81
CA TYR A 116 -6.61 -4.49 -7.18
C TYR A 116 -6.37 -5.50 -6.05
N ASP A 117 -5.91 -6.66 -6.46
CA ASP A 117 -5.56 -7.78 -5.57
C ASP A 117 -4.06 -7.99 -5.49
N VAL A 118 -3.62 -8.51 -4.35
CA VAL A 118 -2.27 -9.04 -4.14
C VAL A 118 -2.36 -10.53 -3.95
N TYR A 119 -1.50 -11.25 -4.64
CA TYR A 119 -1.49 -12.71 -4.68
C TYR A 119 -0.18 -13.26 -4.13
N GLU A 120 -0.30 -14.27 -3.28
CA GLU A 120 0.76 -15.20 -2.94
C GLU A 120 0.46 -16.51 -3.66
N GLU A 121 1.37 -16.93 -4.56
CA GLU A 121 1.11 -18.04 -5.49
C GLU A 121 -0.20 -17.83 -6.29
N CYS A 122 -1.24 -18.62 -6.02
CA CYS A 122 -2.56 -18.54 -6.67
C CYS A 122 -3.64 -17.93 -5.75
N CYS A 123 -3.32 -17.59 -4.51
CA CYS A 123 -4.29 -17.12 -3.53
C CYS A 123 -4.24 -15.61 -3.41
N ALA A 124 -5.40 -14.93 -3.47
CA ALA A 124 -5.50 -13.53 -3.13
C ALA A 124 -5.36 -13.38 -1.61
N VAL A 125 -4.30 -12.69 -1.17
CA VAL A 125 -3.99 -12.49 0.25
C VAL A 125 -4.33 -11.08 0.74
N VAL A 126 -4.41 -10.11 -0.17
CA VAL A 126 -4.83 -8.73 0.11
C VAL A 126 -5.73 -8.24 -1.02
N HIS A 127 -6.77 -7.51 -0.67
CA HIS A 127 -7.61 -6.78 -1.62
C HIS A 127 -7.63 -5.30 -1.25
N ILE A 128 -7.29 -4.44 -2.18
CA ILE A 128 -7.35 -3.00 -2.02
C ILE A 128 -8.53 -2.48 -2.82
N SER A 129 -9.41 -1.71 -2.17
CA SER A 129 -10.58 -1.13 -2.81
C SER A 129 -10.85 0.29 -2.32
N LYS A 130 -11.49 1.08 -3.19
CA LYS A 130 -11.97 2.41 -2.87
C LYS A 130 -13.47 2.33 -2.62
N LYS A 131 -13.91 2.78 -1.45
CA LYS A 131 -15.34 2.80 -1.08
C LYS A 131 -15.79 4.22 -0.80
N PRO A 132 -16.97 4.63 -1.30
CA PRO A 132 -17.58 5.90 -0.90
C PRO A 132 -18.11 5.76 0.52
N PHE A 133 -17.67 6.63 1.42
CA PHE A 133 -18.19 6.76 2.77
C PHE A 133 -18.78 8.14 2.99
N HIS A 134 -19.50 8.35 4.11
CA HIS A 134 -20.11 9.64 4.45
C HIS A 134 -19.11 10.81 4.53
N TRP A 135 -17.84 10.50 4.71
CA TRP A 135 -16.73 11.47 4.86
C TRP A 135 -15.90 11.67 3.60
N GLY A 136 -16.32 11.08 2.47
CA GLY A 136 -15.57 11.06 1.22
C GLY A 136 -15.03 9.67 0.88
N ASP A 137 -14.08 9.61 -0.04
CA ASP A 137 -13.48 8.35 -0.46
C ASP A 137 -12.62 7.74 0.66
N THR A 138 -12.90 6.49 0.99
CA THR A 138 -12.08 5.70 1.91
C THR A 138 -11.43 4.55 1.15
N TYR A 139 -10.14 4.42 1.31
CA TYR A 139 -9.39 3.28 0.79
C TYR A 139 -9.37 2.19 1.86
N VAL A 140 -9.76 0.99 1.45
CA VAL A 140 -9.86 -0.18 2.32
C VAL A 140 -8.83 -1.19 1.87
N ILE A 141 -8.03 -1.67 2.81
CA ILE A 141 -7.07 -2.75 2.62
C ILE A 141 -7.61 -3.95 3.40
N ASP A 142 -8.21 -4.90 2.68
CA ASP A 142 -8.68 -6.17 3.24
C ASP A 142 -7.52 -7.16 3.26
N ILE A 143 -7.18 -7.72 4.41
CA ILE A 143 -6.01 -8.57 4.64
C ILE A 143 -6.49 -9.92 5.14
N LEU A 144 -6.11 -11.00 4.45
CA LEU A 144 -6.54 -12.35 4.79
C LEU A 144 -5.91 -12.84 6.10
N ASP A 145 -4.61 -12.67 6.26
CA ASP A 145 -3.87 -13.09 7.45
C ASP A 145 -3.31 -11.86 8.19
N PRO A 146 -3.66 -11.63 9.47
CA PRO A 146 -3.18 -10.50 10.26
C PRO A 146 -1.65 -10.37 10.34
N LYS A 147 -0.88 -11.45 10.15
CA LYS A 147 0.59 -11.39 10.10
C LYS A 147 1.12 -10.54 8.95
N ASP A 148 0.33 -10.41 7.88
CA ASP A 148 0.69 -9.70 6.67
C ASP A 148 0.31 -8.20 6.73
N GLU A 149 -0.20 -7.73 7.86
CA GLU A 149 -0.75 -6.38 8.04
C GLU A 149 0.21 -5.27 7.61
N ILE A 150 1.40 -5.24 8.20
CA ILE A 150 2.38 -4.17 7.89
C ILE A 150 2.89 -4.31 6.45
N MET A 151 3.07 -5.53 5.96
CA MET A 151 3.49 -5.78 4.59
C MET A 151 2.45 -5.28 3.58
N ALA A 152 1.17 -5.54 3.83
CA ALA A 152 0.07 -5.07 2.99
C ALA A 152 -0.03 -3.55 2.97
N LEU A 153 0.08 -2.90 4.13
CA LEU A 153 0.07 -1.45 4.25
C LEU A 153 1.24 -0.81 3.47
N MET A 154 2.45 -1.31 3.68
CA MET A 154 3.66 -0.77 3.04
C MET A 154 3.61 -0.93 1.52
N LEU A 155 3.09 -2.07 1.02
CA LEU A 155 2.91 -2.30 -0.40
C LEU A 155 1.88 -1.34 -1.01
N ALA A 156 0.73 -1.14 -0.37
CA ALA A 156 -0.29 -0.21 -0.83
C ALA A 156 0.24 1.22 -0.92
N ILE A 157 1.00 1.67 0.09
CA ILE A 157 1.65 2.98 0.11
C ILE A 157 2.67 3.11 -1.04
N ALA A 158 3.49 2.10 -1.29
CA ALA A 158 4.51 2.12 -2.33
C ALA A 158 3.91 2.15 -3.75
N ILE A 159 2.84 1.38 -4.00
CA ILE A 159 2.12 1.39 -5.27
C ILE A 159 1.48 2.76 -5.51
N ASP A 160 0.87 3.35 -4.50
CA ASP A 160 0.27 4.68 -4.63
C ASP A 160 1.32 5.76 -4.90
N ALA A 161 2.44 5.70 -4.20
CA ALA A 161 3.59 6.56 -4.46
C ALA A 161 4.06 6.45 -5.92
N ALA A 162 4.15 5.24 -6.45
CA ALA A 162 4.54 4.99 -7.84
C ALA A 162 3.48 5.49 -8.86
N ASN A 163 2.18 5.46 -8.49
CA ASN A 163 1.11 6.03 -9.30
C ASN A 163 1.20 7.56 -9.40
N CYS A 164 1.56 8.21 -8.29
CA CYS A 164 1.55 9.67 -8.20
C CYS A 164 2.79 10.34 -8.79
N THR A 165 3.89 9.64 -8.97
CA THR A 165 5.17 10.20 -9.45
C THR A 165 5.13 10.71 -10.91
N ASN A 166 4.08 10.42 -11.68
CA ASN A 166 3.95 10.80 -13.09
C ASN A 166 2.84 11.83 -13.37
N LYS A 167 2.44 12.59 -12.37
CA LYS A 167 1.48 13.69 -12.56
C LYS A 167 2.15 15.04 -12.56
#